data_e79bbee5ceddd86724d0ca0f39ab297f
#
_entry.id   e79bbee5ceddd86724d0ca0f39ab297f
#
_cell.length_a   1.000
_cell.length_b   1.000
_cell.length_c   1.000
_cell.angle_alpha   90.00
_cell.angle_beta   90.00
_cell.angle_gamma   90.00
#
_symmetry.space_group_name_H-M   'P 1'
#
loop_
_entity.id
_entity.type
_entity.pdbx_description
1 polymer ?
#
loop_
_entity_poly.entity_id
_entity_poly.type
_entity_poly.pdbx_seq_one_letter_code
_entity_poly.pdbx_strand_id
1 'polypeptide(L)'
;MMIDIEGFMDDIYTPLMQYTNAPQILKANQKIPDDMLEDNRIIYNMIVFANTDSRQTIIREMDTVDSDSEDFDYDIEADNITFPEATLSITGFGNEILTPLNKARDWFYTVGLGDEWLRDSQYNAVIREVMEIDDRTVYLESDYEKRYGFDVIIEFGDVVKVRHDTIERVEVTNKTTNQTKEIDL
;
A
#
# COMPACT_ATOMS: atom_id res chain seq x y z
N MET A 1 7.31 -5.57 -7.24
CA MET A 1 7.90 -4.30 -6.73
C MET A 1 7.47 -4.20 -5.28
N MET A 2 8.35 -3.92 -4.36
CA MET A 2 7.97 -3.71 -2.94
C MET A 2 7.32 -2.33 -2.84
N ILE A 3 6.15 -2.23 -2.21
CA ILE A 3 5.44 -0.97 -2.03
C ILE A 3 6.29 -0.02 -1.17
N ASP A 4 6.57 1.17 -1.70
CA ASP A 4 7.31 2.20 -0.98
C ASP A 4 6.36 3.00 -0.05
N ILE A 5 6.13 2.45 1.14
CA ILE A 5 5.27 3.07 2.16
C ILE A 5 5.86 4.38 2.68
N GLU A 6 7.17 4.45 2.85
CA GLU A 6 7.82 5.68 3.32
C GLU A 6 7.68 6.81 2.29
N GLY A 7 7.94 6.51 1.02
CA GLY A 7 7.72 7.47 -0.07
C GLY A 7 6.26 7.90 -0.17
N PHE A 8 5.31 6.96 -0.05
CA PHE A 8 3.88 7.28 0.00
C PHE A 8 3.54 8.25 1.13
N MET A 9 4.07 7.99 2.33
CA MET A 9 3.84 8.83 3.51
C MET A 9 4.46 10.22 3.35
N ASP A 10 5.55 10.35 2.63
CA ASP A 10 6.19 11.65 2.36
C ASP A 10 5.44 12.42 1.27
N ASP A 11 4.97 11.75 0.23
CA ASP A 11 4.29 12.39 -0.91
C ASP A 11 2.88 12.88 -0.57
N ILE A 12 2.15 12.16 0.30
CA ILE A 12 0.78 12.53 0.71
C ILE A 12 0.73 13.81 1.55
N TYR A 13 1.84 14.21 2.14
CA TYR A 13 1.93 15.43 2.95
C TYR A 13 1.49 16.69 2.18
N THR A 14 2.01 16.84 0.98
CA THR A 14 1.79 18.07 0.19
C THR A 14 0.31 18.30 -0.17
N PRO A 15 -0.41 17.33 -0.75
CA PRO A 15 -1.83 17.52 -1.06
C PRO A 15 -2.69 17.69 0.20
N LEU A 16 -2.41 16.96 1.29
CA LEU A 16 -3.12 17.14 2.54
C LEU A 16 -2.93 18.55 3.11
N MET A 17 -1.70 19.06 3.12
CA MET A 17 -1.39 20.40 3.62
C MET A 17 -2.11 21.49 2.80
N GLN A 18 -2.10 21.36 1.49
CA GLN A 18 -2.75 22.33 0.58
C GLN A 18 -4.27 22.34 0.73
N TYR A 19 -4.88 21.17 0.88
CA TYR A 19 -6.34 21.08 0.93
C TYR A 19 -6.91 21.43 2.30
N THR A 20 -6.28 20.99 3.38
CA THR A 20 -6.81 21.17 4.74
C THR A 20 -6.64 22.58 5.27
N ASN A 21 -5.57 23.29 4.87
CA ASN A 21 -5.10 24.51 5.53
C ASN A 21 -4.92 24.34 7.05
N ALA A 22 -4.51 23.14 7.49
CA ALA A 22 -4.21 22.91 8.89
C ALA A 22 -2.99 23.75 9.31
N PRO A 23 -2.94 24.27 10.56
CA PRO A 23 -1.76 25.03 11.01
C PRO A 23 -0.48 24.22 10.91
N GLN A 24 -0.55 22.93 11.19
CA GLN A 24 0.57 22.00 11.08
C GLN A 24 0.08 20.59 10.71
N ILE A 25 0.80 19.91 9.82
CA ILE A 25 0.63 18.49 9.52
C ILE A 25 1.98 17.80 9.71
N LEU A 26 1.97 16.65 10.38
CA LEU A 26 3.16 15.91 10.74
C LEU A 26 3.01 14.43 10.41
N LYS A 27 4.07 13.81 9.91
CA LYS A 27 4.19 12.35 9.88
C LYS A 27 4.51 11.86 11.29
N ALA A 28 3.86 10.82 11.77
CA ALA A 28 4.13 10.24 13.10
C ALA A 28 5.58 9.76 13.22
N ASN A 29 6.04 9.60 14.47
CA ASN A 29 7.38 9.12 14.82
C ASN A 29 8.54 10.03 14.41
N GLN A 30 8.26 11.28 14.06
CA GLN A 30 9.30 12.29 13.86
C GLN A 30 9.70 12.90 15.23
N LYS A 31 11.01 13.12 15.40
CA LYS A 31 11.52 13.88 16.58
C LYS A 31 11.35 15.37 16.32
N ILE A 32 10.26 15.92 16.79
CA ILE A 32 9.99 17.35 16.70
C ILE A 32 10.12 17.92 18.12
N PRO A 33 10.90 19.01 18.33
CA PRO A 33 10.94 19.68 19.61
C PRO A 33 9.56 20.20 20.03
N ASP A 34 9.24 20.12 21.32
CA ASP A 34 7.92 20.49 21.84
C ASP A 34 7.56 21.96 21.57
N ASP A 35 8.56 22.84 21.53
CA ASP A 35 8.41 24.27 21.23
C ASP A 35 8.11 24.56 19.74
N MET A 36 8.20 23.54 18.87
CA MET A 36 7.82 23.61 17.46
C MET A 36 6.47 22.96 17.15
N LEU A 37 5.78 22.43 18.18
CA LEU A 37 4.47 21.81 18.00
C LEU A 37 3.37 22.87 18.14
N GLU A 38 2.54 22.98 17.09
CA GLU A 38 1.33 23.81 17.16
C GLU A 38 0.25 23.12 17.99
N ASP A 39 -0.51 23.89 18.75
CA ASP A 39 -1.64 23.39 19.56
C ASP A 39 -2.66 22.65 18.68
N ASN A 40 -2.99 23.24 17.52
CA ASN A 40 -3.86 22.63 16.53
C ASN A 40 -3.02 22.02 15.40
N ARG A 41 -2.90 20.70 15.41
CA ARG A 41 -2.08 19.96 14.41
C ARG A 41 -2.75 18.67 13.99
N ILE A 42 -2.42 18.20 12.82
CA ILE A 42 -2.80 16.88 12.31
C ILE A 42 -1.53 16.01 12.31
N ILE A 43 -1.66 14.79 12.83
CA ILE A 43 -0.63 13.75 12.74
C ILE A 43 -1.19 12.59 11.94
N TYR A 44 -0.46 12.11 10.95
CA TYR A 44 -0.84 10.93 10.18
C TYR A 44 0.21 9.83 10.28
N ASN A 45 -0.25 8.57 10.22
CA ASN A 45 0.58 7.39 10.37
C ASN A 45 -0.01 6.18 9.65
N MET A 46 0.84 5.35 9.05
CA MET A 46 0.43 4.03 8.61
C MET A 46 0.49 3.07 9.80
N ILE A 47 -0.67 2.61 10.30
CA ILE A 47 -0.76 1.82 11.54
C ILE A 47 -0.87 0.32 11.30
N VAL A 48 -1.44 -0.08 10.18
CA VAL A 48 -1.58 -1.48 9.80
C VAL A 48 -1.18 -1.63 8.35
N PHE A 49 -0.38 -2.65 8.08
CA PHE A 49 -0.08 -3.13 6.76
C PHE A 49 -0.38 -4.62 6.73
N ALA A 50 -1.49 -4.99 6.14
CA ALA A 50 -1.96 -6.36 6.12
C ALA A 50 -2.12 -6.84 4.68
N ASN A 51 -1.66 -8.03 4.43
CA ASN A 51 -1.98 -8.76 3.21
C ASN A 51 -3.33 -9.47 3.47
N THR A 52 -4.43 -8.80 3.17
CA THR A 52 -5.77 -9.24 3.56
C THR A 52 -6.22 -10.50 2.84
N ASP A 53 -5.63 -10.80 1.68
CA ASP A 53 -5.97 -12.04 0.98
C ASP A 53 -4.75 -12.60 0.23
N SER A 54 -3.82 -13.18 0.99
CA SER A 54 -2.67 -13.90 0.44
C SER A 54 -3.05 -15.07 -0.49
N ARG A 55 -4.34 -15.33 -0.68
CA ARG A 55 -4.85 -16.39 -1.54
C ARG A 55 -5.32 -15.90 -2.91
N GLN A 56 -5.43 -14.60 -3.12
CA GLN A 56 -5.79 -14.03 -4.43
C GLN A 56 -4.57 -13.43 -5.12
N THR A 57 -3.58 -14.26 -5.37
CA THR A 57 -2.59 -13.92 -6.37
C THR A 57 -3.23 -14.08 -7.74
N ILE A 58 -3.35 -12.98 -8.47
CA ILE A 58 -3.80 -13.01 -9.86
C ILE A 58 -2.56 -13.10 -10.74
N ILE A 59 -2.46 -14.19 -11.50
CA ILE A 59 -1.45 -14.28 -12.55
C ILE A 59 -2.06 -13.63 -13.79
N ARG A 60 -1.52 -12.49 -14.23
CA ARG A 60 -2.08 -11.74 -15.36
C ARG A 60 -1.35 -11.94 -16.67
N GLU A 61 -0.04 -11.98 -16.62
CA GLU A 61 0.77 -12.10 -17.82
C GLU A 61 1.79 -13.20 -17.64
N MET A 62 1.96 -14.00 -18.68
CA MET A 62 3.01 -15.01 -18.76
C MET A 62 3.73 -14.79 -20.07
N ASP A 63 5.00 -14.45 -19.97
CA ASP A 63 5.89 -14.28 -21.12
C ASP A 63 6.97 -15.37 -21.11
N THR A 64 7.40 -15.79 -22.31
CA THR A 64 8.60 -16.61 -22.44
C THR A 64 9.83 -15.71 -22.44
N VAL A 65 10.80 -16.03 -21.62
CA VAL A 65 12.09 -15.33 -21.50
C VAL A 65 13.23 -16.32 -21.67
N ASP A 66 14.39 -15.87 -22.13
CA ASP A 66 15.56 -16.72 -22.22
C ASP A 66 15.89 -17.33 -20.86
N SER A 67 16.14 -18.65 -20.81
CA SER A 67 16.50 -19.32 -19.57
C SER A 67 17.93 -18.96 -19.13
N ASP A 68 18.12 -18.83 -17.81
CA ASP A 68 19.44 -18.68 -17.20
C ASP A 68 20.14 -20.06 -17.03
N SER A 69 19.44 -21.16 -17.33
CA SER A 69 19.95 -22.53 -17.25
C SER A 69 20.50 -22.99 -18.60
N GLU A 70 21.60 -23.74 -18.57
CA GLU A 70 22.14 -24.38 -19.79
C GLU A 70 21.28 -25.57 -20.26
N ASP A 71 20.34 -26.03 -19.43
CA ASP A 71 19.51 -27.21 -19.69
C ASP A 71 18.18 -26.86 -20.38
N PHE A 72 17.79 -25.56 -20.41
CA PHE A 72 16.52 -25.09 -20.95
C PHE A 72 16.75 -23.92 -21.90
N ASP A 73 15.94 -23.84 -22.96
CA ASP A 73 16.02 -22.74 -23.93
C ASP A 73 15.28 -21.50 -23.43
N TYR A 74 14.16 -21.70 -22.68
CA TYR A 74 13.34 -20.58 -22.17
C TYR A 74 12.68 -20.91 -20.84
N ASP A 75 12.38 -19.87 -20.08
CA ASP A 75 11.57 -19.89 -18.87
C ASP A 75 10.24 -19.17 -19.08
N ILE A 76 9.29 -19.38 -18.19
CA ILE A 76 8.06 -18.60 -18.14
C ILE A 76 8.21 -17.56 -17.03
N GLU A 77 8.12 -16.28 -17.37
CA GLU A 77 7.99 -15.19 -16.42
C GLU A 77 6.51 -14.88 -16.23
N ALA A 78 6.03 -14.94 -14.98
CA ALA A 78 4.65 -14.67 -14.62
C ALA A 78 4.55 -13.46 -13.69
N ASP A 79 3.62 -12.54 -13.98
CA ASP A 79 3.27 -11.44 -13.12
C ASP A 79 2.28 -11.90 -12.05
N ASN A 80 2.75 -12.01 -10.80
CA ASN A 80 1.91 -12.26 -9.63
C ASN A 80 1.48 -10.94 -9.03
N ILE A 81 0.17 -10.64 -9.12
CA ILE A 81 -0.41 -9.41 -8.60
C ILE A 81 -1.08 -9.72 -7.26
N THR A 82 -0.71 -8.98 -6.23
CA THR A 82 -1.34 -9.00 -4.91
C THR A 82 -1.89 -7.63 -4.57
N PHE A 83 -2.86 -7.59 -3.67
CA PHE A 83 -3.55 -6.38 -3.26
C PHE A 83 -3.48 -6.20 -1.74
N PRO A 84 -2.32 -5.87 -1.17
CA PRO A 84 -2.20 -5.61 0.25
C PRO A 84 -2.94 -4.33 0.64
N GLU A 85 -3.59 -4.38 1.80
CA GLU A 85 -4.26 -3.23 2.40
C GLU A 85 -3.41 -2.61 3.50
N ALA A 86 -3.45 -1.30 3.59
CA ALA A 86 -2.85 -0.54 4.67
C ALA A 86 -3.87 0.41 5.30
N THR A 87 -3.76 0.63 6.59
CA THR A 87 -4.60 1.59 7.31
C THR A 87 -3.80 2.85 7.63
N LEU A 88 -4.18 3.95 6.98
CA LEU A 88 -3.66 5.28 7.27
C LEU A 88 -4.52 5.92 8.36
N SER A 89 -3.95 6.12 9.56
CA SER A 89 -4.61 6.81 10.66
C SER A 89 -4.28 8.29 10.66
N ILE A 90 -5.30 9.12 10.76
CA ILE A 90 -5.19 10.58 10.76
C ILE A 90 -5.80 11.09 12.06
N THR A 91 -4.98 11.72 12.90
CA THR A 91 -5.39 12.24 14.21
C THR A 91 -5.12 13.73 14.29
N GLY A 92 -6.16 14.47 14.63
CA GLY A 92 -6.10 15.89 14.89
C GLY A 92 -6.06 16.21 16.39
N PHE A 93 -5.23 17.14 16.76
CA PHE A 93 -5.03 17.61 18.14
C PHE A 93 -5.49 19.05 18.29
N GLY A 94 -6.03 19.39 19.45
CA GLY A 94 -6.41 20.74 19.81
C GLY A 94 -7.89 21.05 19.67
N ASN A 95 -8.28 22.25 20.12
CA ASN A 95 -9.69 22.64 20.23
C ASN A 95 -10.34 23.02 18.91
N GLU A 96 -9.56 23.52 17.94
CA GLU A 96 -10.05 24.03 16.66
C GLU A 96 -9.75 23.12 15.48
N ILE A 97 -9.34 21.88 15.77
CA ILE A 97 -8.84 20.94 14.75
C ILE A 97 -9.94 20.31 13.89
N LEU A 98 -11.20 20.31 14.34
CA LEU A 98 -12.28 19.62 13.64
C LEU A 98 -12.50 20.12 12.21
N THR A 99 -12.35 21.44 11.95
CA THR A 99 -12.53 21.97 10.59
C THR A 99 -11.44 21.47 9.62
N PRO A 100 -10.13 21.60 9.93
CA PRO A 100 -9.09 21.01 9.08
C PRO A 100 -9.19 19.47 8.96
N LEU A 101 -9.60 18.82 10.05
CA LEU A 101 -9.73 17.35 10.05
C LEU A 101 -10.89 16.87 9.16
N ASN A 102 -12.04 17.57 9.17
CA ASN A 102 -13.13 17.29 8.25
C ASN A 102 -12.69 17.49 6.79
N LYS A 103 -11.93 18.55 6.50
CA LYS A 103 -11.37 18.73 5.16
C LYS A 103 -10.43 17.59 4.76
N ALA A 104 -9.58 17.11 5.70
CA ALA A 104 -8.73 15.96 5.44
C ALA A 104 -9.58 14.73 5.08
N ARG A 105 -10.65 14.47 5.84
CA ARG A 105 -11.57 13.37 5.55
C ARG A 105 -12.26 13.56 4.20
N ASP A 106 -12.75 14.76 3.91
CA ASP A 106 -13.40 15.10 2.63
C ASP A 106 -12.47 14.88 1.44
N TRP A 107 -11.18 15.15 1.60
CA TRP A 107 -10.18 14.90 0.55
C TRP A 107 -10.10 13.42 0.17
N PHE A 108 -10.15 12.52 1.13
CA PHE A 108 -10.17 11.08 0.86
C PHE A 108 -11.55 10.58 0.40
N TYR A 109 -12.63 11.17 0.88
CA TYR A 109 -13.99 10.68 0.65
C TYR A 109 -14.60 11.17 -0.66
N THR A 110 -14.23 12.37 -1.11
CA THR A 110 -14.83 12.99 -2.30
C THR A 110 -14.15 12.52 -3.56
N VAL A 111 -14.96 11.97 -4.48
CA VAL A 111 -14.50 11.53 -5.81
C VAL A 111 -13.86 12.69 -6.58
N GLY A 112 -12.71 12.45 -7.20
CA GLY A 112 -11.97 13.45 -7.95
C GLY A 112 -10.96 14.26 -7.13
N LEU A 113 -10.72 13.85 -5.87
CA LEU A 113 -9.70 14.45 -5.00
C LEU A 113 -8.59 13.43 -4.67
N GLY A 114 -8.67 12.80 -3.49
CA GLY A 114 -7.65 11.86 -3.05
C GLY A 114 -7.56 10.60 -3.91
N ASP A 115 -8.68 10.09 -4.39
CA ASP A 115 -8.73 8.96 -5.31
C ASP A 115 -8.05 9.26 -6.66
N GLU A 116 -8.22 10.48 -7.20
CA GLU A 116 -7.56 10.90 -8.43
C GLU A 116 -6.05 11.04 -8.22
N TRP A 117 -5.64 11.66 -7.10
CA TRP A 117 -4.24 11.76 -6.74
C TRP A 117 -3.58 10.39 -6.57
N LEU A 118 -4.26 9.44 -5.90
CA LEU A 118 -3.75 8.07 -5.72
C LEU A 118 -3.61 7.33 -7.05
N ARG A 119 -4.61 7.43 -7.92
CA ARG A 119 -4.59 6.80 -9.25
C ARG A 119 -3.47 7.34 -10.13
N ASP A 120 -3.22 8.66 -10.07
CA ASP A 120 -2.20 9.33 -10.89
C ASP A 120 -0.80 9.22 -10.26
N SER A 121 -0.70 8.70 -9.04
CA SER A 121 0.56 8.49 -8.33
C SER A 121 1.28 7.21 -8.81
N GLN A 122 2.55 7.11 -8.45
CA GLN A 122 3.37 5.91 -8.71
C GLN A 122 3.00 4.69 -7.84
N TYR A 123 2.09 4.86 -6.87
CA TYR A 123 1.83 3.84 -5.83
C TYR A 123 0.79 2.80 -6.24
N ASN A 124 0.08 2.99 -7.37
CA ASN A 124 -0.99 2.11 -7.84
C ASN A 124 -1.95 1.74 -6.70
N ALA A 125 -2.50 2.75 -6.05
CA ALA A 125 -3.29 2.62 -4.85
C ALA A 125 -4.72 3.13 -5.04
N VAL A 126 -5.65 2.56 -4.27
CA VAL A 126 -7.07 2.97 -4.27
C VAL A 126 -7.59 3.07 -2.84
N ILE A 127 -8.50 4.02 -2.60
CA ILE A 127 -9.20 4.15 -1.33
C ILE A 127 -10.31 3.10 -1.30
N ARG A 128 -10.29 2.22 -0.28
CA ARG A 128 -11.32 1.20 -0.05
C ARG A 128 -12.41 1.69 0.89
N GLU A 129 -11.99 2.38 1.94
CA GLU A 129 -12.91 2.88 2.96
C GLU A 129 -12.35 4.13 3.64
N VAL A 130 -13.22 5.07 3.98
CA VAL A 130 -12.91 6.25 4.80
C VAL A 130 -13.86 6.23 6.00
N MET A 131 -13.30 6.05 7.19
CA MET A 131 -14.09 5.96 8.42
C MET A 131 -14.61 7.32 8.88
N GLU A 132 -15.57 7.29 9.80
CA GLU A 132 -16.08 8.49 10.44
C GLU A 132 -15.05 9.05 11.44
N ILE A 133 -15.16 10.35 11.74
CA ILE A 133 -14.31 10.99 12.73
C ILE A 133 -14.76 10.58 14.13
N ASP A 134 -13.86 9.97 14.88
CA ASP A 134 -14.05 9.55 16.27
C ASP A 134 -13.44 10.53 17.24
N ASP A 135 -14.01 10.61 18.46
CA ASP A 135 -13.38 11.25 19.61
C ASP A 135 -12.33 10.29 20.20
N ARG A 136 -11.06 10.67 20.06
CA ARG A 136 -9.89 9.94 20.58
C ARG A 136 -9.24 10.65 21.77
N THR A 137 -9.97 11.54 22.44
CA THR A 137 -9.51 12.32 23.60
C THR A 137 -8.95 11.40 24.67
N VAL A 138 -7.78 11.74 25.20
CA VAL A 138 -7.12 11.00 26.28
C VAL A 138 -6.95 11.88 27.51
N TYR A 139 -6.97 11.25 28.67
CA TYR A 139 -6.65 11.89 29.92
C TYR A 139 -5.16 11.71 30.24
N LEU A 140 -4.44 12.82 30.35
CA LEU A 140 -3.01 12.83 30.65
C LEU A 140 -2.81 13.47 32.03
N GLU A 141 -2.40 12.66 33.00
CA GLU A 141 -2.08 13.09 34.38
C GLU A 141 -3.15 13.97 35.06
N SER A 142 -3.26 15.22 34.68
CA SER A 142 -4.19 16.19 35.27
C SER A 142 -5.05 16.93 34.25
N ASP A 143 -4.91 16.65 32.97
CA ASP A 143 -5.64 17.36 31.90
C ASP A 143 -6.08 16.43 30.76
N TYR A 144 -7.03 16.89 29.96
CA TYR A 144 -7.52 16.20 28.79
C TYR A 144 -6.86 16.76 27.55
N GLU A 145 -6.15 15.89 26.81
CA GLU A 145 -5.70 16.23 25.47
C GLU A 145 -6.79 15.86 24.47
N LYS A 146 -7.44 16.88 23.90
CA LYS A 146 -8.48 16.68 22.90
C LYS A 146 -7.87 16.15 21.61
N ARG A 147 -8.36 14.99 21.20
CA ARG A 147 -7.98 14.32 19.96
C ARG A 147 -9.21 13.85 19.22
N TYR A 148 -9.21 14.04 17.92
CA TYR A 148 -10.19 13.49 17.00
C TYR A 148 -9.45 12.79 15.88
N GLY A 149 -10.03 11.75 15.30
CA GLY A 149 -9.32 11.05 14.22
C GLY A 149 -10.24 10.18 13.40
N PHE A 150 -9.73 9.77 12.25
CA PHE A 150 -10.37 8.80 11.37
C PHE A 150 -9.28 7.96 10.71
N ASP A 151 -9.70 6.82 10.20
CA ASP A 151 -8.82 5.90 9.51
C ASP A 151 -9.27 5.76 8.05
N VAL A 152 -8.30 5.59 7.16
CA VAL A 152 -8.50 5.35 5.73
C VAL A 152 -7.88 4.02 5.37
N ILE A 153 -8.65 3.11 4.80
CA ILE A 153 -8.15 1.85 4.27
C ILE A 153 -7.76 2.07 2.80
N ILE A 154 -6.50 1.81 2.50
CA ILE A 154 -5.91 1.97 1.18
C ILE A 154 -5.42 0.61 0.71
N GLU A 155 -5.84 0.19 -0.47
CA GLU A 155 -5.36 -1.01 -1.14
C GLU A 155 -4.31 -0.62 -2.16
N PHE A 156 -3.19 -1.34 -2.18
CA PHE A 156 -2.09 -1.15 -3.10
C PHE A 156 -2.02 -2.31 -4.09
N GLY A 157 -1.74 -2.03 -5.36
CA GLY A 157 -1.42 -3.06 -6.33
C GLY A 157 0.08 -3.37 -6.29
N ASP A 158 0.46 -4.58 -5.84
CA ASP A 158 1.85 -5.04 -5.85
C ASP A 158 2.03 -6.13 -6.90
N VAL A 159 3.01 -5.94 -7.79
CA VAL A 159 3.33 -6.85 -8.89
C VAL A 159 4.70 -7.46 -8.64
N VAL A 160 4.72 -8.77 -8.45
CA VAL A 160 5.96 -9.54 -8.29
C VAL A 160 6.14 -10.45 -9.49
N LYS A 161 7.25 -10.26 -10.21
CA LYS A 161 7.64 -11.14 -11.31
C LYS A 161 8.29 -12.40 -10.75
N VAL A 162 7.79 -13.54 -11.16
CA VAL A 162 8.30 -14.86 -10.78
C VAL A 162 8.62 -15.66 -12.01
N ARG A 163 9.83 -16.20 -12.08
CA ARG A 163 10.26 -17.11 -13.14
C ARG A 163 10.00 -18.55 -12.72
N HIS A 164 9.55 -19.33 -13.67
CA HIS A 164 9.32 -20.77 -13.55
C HIS A 164 10.04 -21.49 -14.68
N ASP A 165 10.77 -22.54 -14.34
CA ASP A 165 11.36 -23.43 -15.32
C ASP A 165 10.25 -24.10 -16.14
N THR A 166 10.51 -24.32 -17.42
CA THR A 166 9.60 -25.03 -18.33
C THR A 166 10.01 -26.48 -18.50
N ILE A 167 9.06 -27.35 -18.83
CA ILE A 167 9.34 -28.69 -19.28
C ILE A 167 9.32 -28.66 -20.80
N GLU A 168 10.50 -28.62 -21.40
CA GLU A 168 10.65 -28.55 -22.86
C GLU A 168 10.75 -29.94 -23.51
N ARG A 169 11.26 -30.91 -22.73
CA ARG A 169 11.54 -32.24 -23.23
C ARG A 169 11.16 -33.32 -22.22
N VAL A 170 10.53 -34.37 -22.71
CA VAL A 170 10.18 -35.53 -21.89
C VAL A 170 10.76 -36.80 -22.55
N GLU A 171 11.62 -37.52 -21.81
CA GLU A 171 12.10 -38.84 -22.21
C GLU A 171 11.22 -39.95 -21.61
N VAL A 172 10.63 -40.74 -22.46
CA VAL A 172 9.85 -41.92 -22.08
C VAL A 172 10.58 -43.19 -22.43
N THR A 173 11.08 -43.91 -21.45
CA THR A 173 11.77 -45.19 -21.64
C THR A 173 10.83 -46.37 -21.31
N ASN A 174 10.57 -47.22 -22.29
CA ASN A 174 9.85 -48.47 -22.08
C ASN A 174 10.78 -49.50 -21.44
N LYS A 175 10.54 -49.81 -20.16
CA LYS A 175 11.36 -50.73 -19.35
C LYS A 175 11.39 -52.18 -19.88
N THR A 176 10.41 -52.58 -20.70
CA THR A 176 10.32 -53.93 -21.26
C THR A 176 11.12 -54.05 -22.54
N THR A 177 11.18 -53.03 -23.34
CA THR A 177 11.87 -53.06 -24.67
C THR A 177 13.16 -52.23 -24.66
N ASN A 178 13.47 -51.50 -23.60
CA ASN A 178 14.59 -50.53 -23.47
C ASN A 178 14.63 -49.49 -24.62
N GLN A 179 13.46 -49.20 -25.19
CA GLN A 179 13.34 -48.16 -26.21
C GLN A 179 12.98 -46.84 -25.51
N THR A 180 13.77 -45.82 -25.79
CA THR A 180 13.50 -44.43 -25.33
C THR A 180 12.93 -43.65 -26.49
N LYS A 181 11.87 -42.89 -26.20
CA LYS A 181 11.30 -41.89 -27.11
C LYS A 181 11.37 -40.55 -26.45
N GLU A 182 12.00 -39.62 -27.14
CA GLU A 182 12.02 -38.21 -26.77
C GLU A 182 10.81 -37.49 -27.37
N ILE A 183 10.18 -36.63 -26.58
CA ILE A 183 9.03 -35.81 -27.01
C ILE A 183 9.39 -34.38 -26.64
N ASP A 184 9.56 -33.54 -27.66
CA ASP A 184 9.63 -32.09 -27.51
C ASP A 184 8.22 -31.55 -27.30
N LEU A 185 8.01 -30.64 -26.33
CA LEU A 185 6.73 -30.07 -25.94
C LEU A 185 6.59 -28.63 -26.42
#